data_a2075deace125820668411d4ebded111
#
_entry.id   a2075deace125820668411d4ebded111
#
_cell.length_a   1.000
_cell.length_b   1.000
_cell.length_c   1.000
_cell.angle_alpha   90.00
_cell.angle_beta   90.00
_cell.angle_gamma   90.00
#
_symmetry.space_group_name_H-M   'P 1'
#
loop_
_entity.id
_entity.type
_entity.pdbx_description
1 polymer ?
#
loop_
_entity_poly.entity_id
_entity_poly.type
_entity_poly.pdbx_seq_one_letter_code
_entity_poly.pdbx_strand_id
1 'polypeptide(L)'
;MYVNPQRRTNLDVQERRREGGRWLKELREHAGLSQRELARLVNTDYYTFISQLENGRGRVPPDCYHAWAHALKITPREFVKNILRYYDPVTFQILFDE
;
A
#
# COMPACT_ATOMS: atom_id res chain seq x y z
N MET A 1 18.08 25.47 9.39
CA MET A 1 16.85 26.13 8.93
C MET A 1 15.73 25.14 8.78
N TYR A 2 14.59 25.50 9.27
CA TYR A 2 13.41 24.63 9.18
C TYR A 2 12.84 24.66 7.77
N VAL A 3 12.63 23.49 7.18
CA VAL A 3 12.01 23.37 5.86
C VAL A 3 10.59 22.83 6.05
N ASN A 4 9.61 23.49 5.44
CA ASN A 4 8.23 23.04 5.53
C ASN A 4 8.09 21.69 4.84
N PRO A 5 7.82 20.61 5.60
CA PRO A 5 7.75 19.27 5.01
C PRO A 5 6.64 19.14 3.97
N GLN A 6 5.53 19.86 4.16
CA GLN A 6 4.40 19.73 3.25
C GLN A 6 4.72 20.24 1.86
N ARG A 7 5.45 21.36 1.79
CA ARG A 7 5.78 21.92 0.49
C ARG A 7 6.67 20.99 -0.32
N ARG A 8 7.62 20.34 0.36
CA ARG A 8 8.56 19.47 -0.31
C ARG A 8 7.94 18.12 -0.68
N THR A 9 6.94 17.67 0.08
CA THR A 9 6.51 16.28 0.06
C THR A 9 5.32 15.98 -0.84
N ASN A 10 4.66 16.98 -1.44
CA ASN A 10 3.48 16.70 -2.25
C ASN A 10 3.79 15.77 -3.42
N LEU A 11 4.80 16.09 -4.21
CA LEU A 11 5.19 15.23 -5.32
C LEU A 11 5.79 13.93 -4.84
N ASP A 12 6.59 13.99 -3.76
CA ASP A 12 7.19 12.80 -3.19
C ASP A 12 6.14 11.84 -2.65
N VAL A 13 5.11 12.36 -2.00
CA VAL A 13 4.01 11.54 -1.50
C VAL A 13 3.31 10.84 -2.65
N GLN A 14 3.00 11.58 -3.71
CA GLN A 14 2.34 11.00 -4.87
C GLN A 14 3.19 9.94 -5.54
N GLU A 15 4.48 10.19 -5.68
CA GLU A 15 5.38 9.23 -6.29
C GLU A 15 5.49 7.95 -5.46
N ARG A 16 5.63 8.10 -4.14
CA ARG A 16 5.66 6.93 -3.26
C ARG A 16 4.35 6.15 -3.31
N ARG A 17 3.22 6.85 -3.42
CA ARG A 17 1.92 6.17 -3.54
C ARG A 17 1.82 5.38 -4.84
N ARG A 18 2.35 5.92 -5.93
CA ARG A 18 2.40 5.19 -7.18
C ARG A 18 3.31 3.96 -7.10
N GLU A 19 4.46 4.12 -6.46
CA GLU A 19 5.37 3.00 -6.26
C GLU A 19 4.74 1.93 -5.38
N GLY A 20 4.06 2.34 -4.31
CA GLY A 20 3.31 1.43 -3.47
C GLY A 20 2.21 0.72 -4.22
N GLY A 21 1.53 1.46 -5.11
CA GLY A 21 0.50 0.88 -5.97
C GLY A 21 1.06 -0.18 -6.90
N ARG A 22 2.21 0.09 -7.51
CA ARG A 22 2.87 -0.91 -8.35
C ARG A 22 3.26 -2.14 -7.55
N TRP A 23 3.75 -1.96 -6.35
CA TRP A 23 4.09 -3.07 -5.46
C TRP A 23 2.86 -3.91 -5.13
N LEU A 24 1.73 -3.26 -4.83
CA LEU A 24 0.48 -3.98 -4.57
C LEU A 24 0.04 -4.78 -5.80
N LYS A 25 0.13 -4.17 -6.97
CA LYS A 25 -0.22 -4.84 -8.22
C LYS A 25 0.66 -6.06 -8.46
N GLU A 26 1.96 -5.92 -8.26
CA GLU A 26 2.89 -7.03 -8.43
C GLU A 26 2.57 -8.18 -7.48
N LEU A 27 2.28 -7.86 -6.22
CA LEU A 27 1.88 -8.88 -5.25
C LEU A 27 0.60 -9.58 -5.68
N ARG A 28 -0.37 -8.81 -6.16
CA ARG A 28 -1.64 -9.39 -6.63
C ARG A 28 -1.41 -10.33 -7.80
N GLU A 29 -0.65 -9.89 -8.79
CA GLU A 29 -0.36 -10.69 -9.96
C GLU A 29 0.44 -11.95 -9.59
N HIS A 30 1.38 -11.81 -8.68
CA HIS A 30 2.17 -12.93 -8.20
C HIS A 30 1.32 -13.95 -7.46
N ALA A 31 0.27 -13.48 -6.78
CA ALA A 31 -0.68 -14.37 -6.11
C ALA A 31 -1.70 -14.98 -7.09
N GLY A 32 -1.65 -14.60 -8.37
CA GLY A 32 -2.55 -15.14 -9.37
C GLY A 32 -3.96 -14.59 -9.33
N LEU A 33 -4.13 -13.38 -8.79
CA LEU A 33 -5.45 -12.80 -8.57
C LEU A 33 -5.74 -11.69 -9.55
N SER A 34 -6.99 -11.65 -10.06
CA SER A 34 -7.49 -10.47 -10.76
C SER A 34 -7.85 -9.40 -9.74
N GLN A 35 -8.08 -8.18 -10.22
CA GLN A 35 -8.53 -7.11 -9.32
C GLN A 35 -9.89 -7.46 -8.69
N ARG A 36 -10.78 -8.08 -9.45
CA ARG A 36 -12.08 -8.49 -8.92
C ARG A 36 -11.96 -9.58 -7.87
N GLU A 37 -11.07 -10.53 -8.09
CA GLU A 37 -10.84 -11.59 -7.12
C GLU A 37 -10.26 -11.03 -5.83
N LEU A 38 -9.29 -10.14 -5.93
CA LEU A 38 -8.74 -9.50 -4.74
C LEU A 38 -9.79 -8.70 -4.00
N ALA A 39 -10.60 -7.93 -4.73
CA ALA A 39 -11.67 -7.14 -4.12
C ALA A 39 -12.61 -8.03 -3.29
N ARG A 40 -12.96 -9.19 -3.84
CA ARG A 40 -13.82 -10.13 -3.13
C ARG A 40 -13.16 -10.65 -1.85
N LEU A 41 -11.88 -10.97 -1.94
CA LEU A 41 -11.16 -11.52 -0.79
C LEU A 41 -10.95 -10.51 0.33
N VAL A 42 -10.87 -9.23 0.00
CA VAL A 42 -10.68 -8.19 1.02
C VAL A 42 -11.98 -7.47 1.36
N ASN A 43 -13.11 -8.04 0.95
CA ASN A 43 -14.45 -7.57 1.30
C ASN A 43 -14.74 -6.13 0.87
N THR A 44 -14.29 -5.74 -0.32
CA THR A 44 -14.71 -4.49 -0.90
C THR A 44 -15.72 -4.76 -2.01
N ASP A 45 -16.74 -3.91 -2.09
CA ASP A 45 -17.79 -4.06 -3.08
C ASP A 45 -17.34 -3.67 -4.48
N TYR A 46 -16.27 -2.87 -4.58
CA TYR A 46 -15.89 -2.28 -5.85
C TYR A 46 -14.45 -2.62 -6.19
N TYR A 47 -14.28 -3.41 -7.27
CA TYR A 47 -12.93 -3.70 -7.75
C TYR A 47 -12.20 -2.42 -8.21
N THR A 48 -12.94 -1.36 -8.51
CA THR A 48 -12.32 -0.08 -8.88
C THR A 48 -11.50 0.50 -7.74
N PHE A 49 -11.82 0.17 -6.50
CA PHE A 49 -11.00 0.57 -5.36
C PHE A 49 -9.59 -0.04 -5.46
N ILE A 50 -9.53 -1.31 -5.86
CA ILE A 50 -8.24 -1.98 -6.07
C ILE A 50 -7.44 -1.24 -7.16
N SER A 51 -8.10 -0.92 -8.26
CA SER A 51 -7.46 -0.20 -9.35
C SER A 51 -6.92 1.15 -8.89
N GLN A 52 -7.70 1.88 -8.08
CA GLN A 52 -7.27 3.17 -7.54
C GLN A 52 -6.03 3.02 -6.69
N LEU A 53 -6.02 2.04 -5.79
CA LEU A 53 -4.84 1.80 -4.93
C LEU A 53 -3.61 1.45 -5.74
N GLU A 54 -3.78 0.65 -6.78
CA GLU A 54 -2.66 0.25 -7.63
C GLU A 54 -2.13 1.42 -8.46
N ASN A 55 -2.95 2.44 -8.68
CA ASN A 55 -2.54 3.65 -9.37
C ASN A 55 -2.08 4.76 -8.42
N GLY A 56 -1.94 4.44 -7.15
CA GLY A 56 -1.43 5.38 -6.16
C GLY A 56 -2.46 6.33 -5.59
N ARG A 57 -3.74 6.02 -5.75
CA ARG A 57 -4.84 6.84 -5.21
C ARG A 57 -5.39 6.19 -3.95
N GLY A 58 -5.52 6.97 -2.90
CA GLY A 58 -5.99 6.45 -1.63
C GLY A 58 -4.95 5.57 -0.95
N ARG A 59 -5.39 4.78 0.00
CA ARG A 59 -4.51 3.89 0.74
C ARG A 59 -5.30 2.71 1.29
N VAL A 60 -4.62 1.60 1.54
CA VAL A 60 -5.22 0.45 2.21
C VAL A 60 -5.50 0.85 3.65
N PRO A 61 -6.75 0.75 4.12
CA PRO A 61 -7.04 1.09 5.51
C PRO A 61 -6.38 0.10 6.47
N PRO A 62 -5.90 0.58 7.63
CA PRO A 62 -5.21 -0.32 8.58
C PRO A 62 -6.03 -1.51 9.05
N ASP A 63 -7.33 -1.35 9.21
CA ASP A 63 -8.17 -2.46 9.65
C ASP A 63 -8.36 -3.52 8.56
N CYS A 64 -7.88 -3.26 7.35
CA CYS A 64 -7.91 -4.23 6.25
C CYS A 64 -6.56 -4.93 6.04
N TYR A 65 -5.54 -4.60 6.82
CA TYR A 65 -4.20 -5.13 6.61
C TYR A 65 -4.16 -6.66 6.69
N HIS A 66 -4.85 -7.25 7.66
CA HIS A 66 -4.85 -8.71 7.79
C HIS A 66 -5.48 -9.38 6.58
N ALA A 67 -6.62 -8.85 6.12
CA ALA A 67 -7.31 -9.42 4.97
C ALA A 67 -6.46 -9.33 3.70
N TRP A 68 -5.82 -8.19 3.50
CA TRP A 68 -4.96 -7.99 2.35
C TRP A 68 -3.73 -8.92 2.38
N ALA A 69 -3.08 -9.00 3.54
CA ALA A 69 -1.92 -9.87 3.68
C ALA A 69 -2.29 -11.32 3.40
N HIS A 70 -3.43 -11.75 3.94
CA HIS A 70 -3.91 -13.11 3.72
C HIS A 70 -4.19 -13.37 2.24
N ALA A 71 -4.88 -12.45 1.59
CA ALA A 71 -5.20 -12.59 0.17
C ALA A 71 -3.94 -12.64 -0.70
N LEU A 72 -2.94 -11.85 -0.35
CA LEU A 72 -1.70 -11.77 -1.11
C LEU A 72 -0.67 -12.83 -0.69
N LYS A 73 -1.02 -13.67 0.28
CA LYS A 73 -0.19 -14.81 0.73
C LYS A 73 1.14 -14.39 1.33
N ILE A 74 1.12 -13.29 2.06
CA ILE A 74 2.29 -12.84 2.83
C ILE A 74 1.84 -12.62 4.28
N THR A 75 2.81 -12.57 5.19
CA THR A 75 2.47 -12.35 6.60
C THR A 75 2.00 -10.92 6.80
N PRO A 76 1.11 -10.68 7.77
CA PRO A 76 0.69 -9.31 8.08
C PRO A 76 1.87 -8.40 8.42
N ARG A 77 2.84 -8.91 9.15
CA ARG A 77 4.03 -8.12 9.51
C ARG A 77 4.79 -7.67 8.26
N GLU A 78 5.00 -8.58 7.32
CA GLU A 78 5.71 -8.25 6.09
C GLU A 78 4.91 -7.26 5.24
N PHE A 79 3.60 -7.48 5.16
CA PHE A 79 2.74 -6.57 4.43
C PHE A 79 2.80 -5.15 5.00
N VAL A 80 2.64 -5.01 6.32
CA VAL A 80 2.62 -3.71 6.97
C VAL A 80 3.99 -3.04 6.89
N LYS A 81 5.06 -3.80 7.07
CA LYS A 81 6.41 -3.26 6.94
C LYS A 81 6.59 -2.57 5.59
N ASN A 82 6.16 -3.21 4.51
CA ASN A 82 6.32 -2.66 3.18
C ASN A 82 5.31 -1.55 2.89
N ILE A 83 4.09 -1.67 3.40
CA ILE A 83 3.08 -0.62 3.27
C ILE A 83 3.61 0.69 3.89
N LEU A 84 4.21 0.60 5.07
CA LEU A 84 4.76 1.79 5.74
C LEU A 84 5.87 2.43 4.92
N ARG A 85 6.65 1.63 4.23
CA ARG A 85 7.71 2.16 3.38
C ARG A 85 7.16 3.17 2.37
N TYR A 86 5.96 2.91 1.85
CA TYR A 86 5.35 3.76 0.83
C TYR A 86 4.40 4.80 1.40
N TYR A 87 3.66 4.44 2.45
CA TYR A 87 2.61 5.31 2.99
C TYR A 87 3.11 6.22 4.10
N ASP A 88 4.09 5.75 4.87
CA ASP A 88 4.58 6.48 6.04
C ASP A 88 6.06 6.15 6.27
N PRO A 89 6.93 6.71 5.42
CA PRO A 89 8.36 6.37 5.51
C PRO A 89 9.01 6.80 6.82
N VAL A 90 8.47 7.81 7.48
CA VAL A 90 9.02 8.23 8.79
C VAL A 90 8.82 7.12 9.81
N THR A 91 7.60 6.59 9.90
CA THR A 91 7.34 5.48 10.81
C THR A 91 8.14 4.24 10.42
N PHE A 92 8.25 3.99 9.12
CA PHE A 92 9.08 2.88 8.64
C PHE A 92 10.51 3.00 9.14
N GLN A 93 11.10 4.19 9.00
CA GLN A 93 12.48 4.40 9.44
C GLN A 93 12.64 4.22 10.95
N ILE A 94 11.68 4.73 11.72
CA ILE A 94 11.75 4.60 13.18
C ILE A 94 11.72 3.13 13.59
N LEU A 95 10.87 2.33 12.97
CA LEU A 95 10.67 0.94 13.38
C LEU A 95 11.68 -0.02 12.78
N PHE A 96 12.15 0.23 11.57
CA PHE A 96 12.90 -0.77 10.80
C PHE A 96 14.26 -0.28 10.30
N ASP A 97 14.56 0.98 10.44
CA ASP A 97 15.86 1.49 10.00
C ASP A 97 16.93 1.06 10.99
N GLU A 98 18.02 0.58 10.43
CA GLU A 98 19.11 0.06 11.25
C GLU A 98 20.36 0.95 11.20
#